data_335048a2fdd6c9118189173759dff72e
#
_entry.id   335048a2fdd6c9118189173759dff72e
#
_cell.length_a   1.000
_cell.length_b   1.000
_cell.length_c   1.000
_cell.angle_alpha   90.00
_cell.angle_beta   90.00
_cell.angle_gamma   90.00
#
_symmetry.space_group_name_H-M   'P 1'
#
loop_
_entity.id
_entity.type
_entity.pdbx_description
1 polymer ?
#
loop_
_entity_poly.entity_id
_entity_poly.type
_entity_poly.pdbx_seq_one_letter_code
_entity_poly.pdbx_strand_id
1 'polypeptide(L)'
;MTSWVFMMLLLASCALTPQPPLPEGEGEPQRGANLMRYAHNVAVYDVDSGYQMEVYNPWDTTVLLDRCFVPKEGFSKVICFSSTQWSVFLELGEIDRVKGILEGRYVHDQRMIDLLAEGTVKDVGTETAKNLELMIQMHPDVILFSPYFDSNQDPLKVTGAMLFPFADYLETTPLGRAEWIRVVGMMTGRREAADAWFDEIESRYEALKDLCATVDSRPTVFSDLAFNGQWYVAGGKSYMAQLFKDAGADYIWKDDPSTASFPLDSETILAKAQHADFWRVTNSSSLPMTYESLKKENAVYALFDAYKNHKIIVCDIQETGYFERSQIEPDVLLADFIAVFHPEKIPGDYIPKYYKLIE
;
A
#
# COMPACT_ATOMS: atom_id res chain seq x y z
N MET A 1 -3.86 28.78 -5.54
CA MET A 1 -4.18 28.08 -6.80
C MET A 1 -3.17 26.97 -6.92
N THR A 2 -3.44 25.84 -6.30
CA THR A 2 -2.58 24.65 -6.24
C THR A 2 -3.18 23.61 -7.17
N SER A 3 -2.49 23.37 -8.29
CA SER A 3 -2.87 22.40 -9.30
C SER A 3 -2.48 21.01 -8.81
N TRP A 4 -3.47 20.22 -8.41
CA TRP A 4 -3.34 18.78 -8.15
C TRP A 4 -3.56 18.06 -9.47
N VAL A 5 -2.50 17.54 -10.05
CA VAL A 5 -2.60 16.67 -11.24
C VAL A 5 -2.74 15.24 -10.75
N PHE A 6 -3.98 14.80 -10.55
CA PHE A 6 -4.31 13.37 -10.56
C PHE A 6 -4.51 12.98 -12.02
N MET A 7 -3.64 12.11 -12.54
CA MET A 7 -3.69 11.64 -13.91
C MET A 7 -4.85 10.66 -14.11
N MET A 8 -5.84 11.06 -14.91
CA MET A 8 -6.91 10.18 -15.41
C MET A 8 -6.31 9.06 -16.26
N LEU A 9 -6.58 7.82 -15.89
CA LEU A 9 -6.39 6.65 -16.73
C LEU A 9 -7.52 6.59 -17.77
N LEU A 10 -7.22 6.99 -19.00
CA LEU A 10 -8.01 6.64 -20.19
C LEU A 10 -7.60 5.22 -20.61
N LEU A 11 -8.59 4.33 -20.66
CA LEU A 11 -8.46 2.97 -21.20
C LEU A 11 -8.12 3.02 -22.69
N ALA A 12 -6.87 2.81 -23.02
CA ALA A 12 -6.44 2.44 -24.37
C ALA A 12 -5.75 1.07 -24.28
N SER A 13 -6.38 0.04 -24.85
CA SER A 13 -5.79 -1.29 -24.96
C SER A 13 -4.63 -1.24 -25.96
N CYS A 14 -3.40 -1.25 -25.45
CA CYS A 14 -2.22 -1.55 -26.23
C CYS A 14 -1.69 -2.93 -25.82
N ALA A 15 -1.65 -3.84 -26.79
CA ALA A 15 -1.07 -5.15 -26.63
C ALA A 15 0.43 -5.04 -26.30
N LEU A 16 0.82 -5.58 -25.14
CA LEU A 16 2.21 -5.77 -24.79
C LEU A 16 2.87 -6.70 -25.82
N THR A 17 3.96 -6.24 -26.43
CA THR A 17 4.82 -7.08 -27.28
C THR A 17 5.39 -8.19 -26.40
N PRO A 18 5.23 -9.47 -26.77
CA PRO A 18 5.81 -10.58 -26.00
C PRO A 18 7.33 -10.45 -25.99
N GLN A 19 7.95 -10.57 -24.82
CA GLN A 19 9.39 -10.77 -24.74
C GLN A 19 9.78 -12.05 -25.48
N PRO A 20 10.95 -12.08 -26.14
CA PRO A 20 11.42 -13.30 -26.81
C PRO A 20 11.57 -14.43 -25.80
N PRO A 21 11.23 -15.67 -26.18
CA PRO A 21 11.39 -16.81 -25.29
C PRO A 21 12.86 -16.97 -24.90
N LEU A 22 13.07 -17.24 -23.62
CA LEU A 22 14.39 -17.56 -23.08
C LEU A 22 14.96 -18.80 -23.80
N PRO A 23 16.28 -18.90 -24.01
CA PRO A 23 16.87 -20.05 -24.67
C PRO A 23 16.52 -21.34 -23.92
N GLU A 24 15.90 -22.27 -24.59
CA GLU A 24 15.67 -23.64 -24.13
C GLU A 24 17.05 -24.31 -23.97
N GLY A 25 17.45 -24.69 -22.75
CA GLY A 25 18.60 -25.56 -22.63
C GLY A 25 19.45 -25.52 -21.36
N GLU A 26 18.94 -25.08 -20.22
CA GLU A 26 19.50 -25.48 -18.93
C GLU A 26 18.35 -25.96 -18.04
N GLY A 27 18.47 -27.20 -17.55
CA GLY A 27 17.47 -27.78 -16.66
C GLY A 27 17.19 -26.80 -15.50
N GLU A 28 15.91 -26.49 -15.28
CA GLU A 28 15.54 -25.62 -14.16
C GLU A 28 16.23 -26.15 -12.88
N PRO A 29 17.01 -25.32 -12.18
CA PRO A 29 17.56 -25.73 -10.89
C PRO A 29 16.38 -26.15 -10.02
N GLN A 30 16.52 -27.23 -9.22
CA GLN A 30 15.50 -27.65 -8.25
C GLN A 30 15.19 -26.44 -7.37
N ARG A 31 14.09 -25.75 -7.68
CA ARG A 31 13.67 -24.58 -6.92
C ARG A 31 13.17 -25.07 -5.56
N GLY A 32 13.66 -24.44 -4.49
CA GLY A 32 13.12 -24.57 -3.15
C GLY A 32 11.63 -24.14 -3.10
N ALA A 33 11.00 -24.31 -1.94
CA ALA A 33 9.67 -23.78 -1.73
C ALA A 33 9.67 -22.24 -1.79
N ASN A 34 8.58 -21.64 -2.29
CA ASN A 34 8.39 -20.19 -2.19
C ASN A 34 8.37 -19.77 -0.71
N LEU A 35 9.18 -18.79 -0.37
CA LEU A 35 9.30 -18.28 1.00
C LEU A 35 8.15 -17.35 1.39
N MET A 36 7.38 -16.83 0.43
CA MET A 36 6.25 -15.94 0.68
C MET A 36 4.98 -16.76 0.96
N ARG A 37 4.19 -16.32 1.94
CA ARG A 37 2.98 -17.02 2.42
C ARG A 37 1.69 -16.34 1.99
N TYR A 38 1.68 -15.01 1.95
CA TYR A 38 0.51 -14.16 1.73
C TYR A 38 0.63 -13.26 0.51
N ALA A 39 1.86 -12.82 0.19
CA ALA A 39 2.11 -11.99 -0.98
C ALA A 39 1.93 -12.81 -2.26
N HIS A 40 1.13 -12.29 -3.20
CA HIS A 40 0.84 -12.94 -4.47
C HIS A 40 1.62 -12.34 -5.63
N ASN A 41 2.07 -11.10 -5.48
CA ASN A 41 2.78 -10.37 -6.53
C ASN A 41 4.28 -10.65 -6.55
N VAL A 42 4.79 -11.43 -5.60
CA VAL A 42 6.19 -11.82 -5.54
C VAL A 42 6.35 -13.25 -5.03
N ALA A 43 7.26 -14.02 -5.64
CA ALA A 43 7.74 -15.28 -5.12
C ALA A 43 9.26 -15.19 -4.89
N VAL A 44 9.73 -15.77 -3.79
CA VAL A 44 11.14 -15.75 -3.41
C VAL A 44 11.61 -17.15 -3.13
N TYR A 45 12.76 -17.51 -3.70
CA TYR A 45 13.38 -18.81 -3.57
C TYR A 45 14.78 -18.65 -3.01
N ASP A 46 15.10 -19.44 -1.98
CA ASP A 46 16.47 -19.53 -1.45
C ASP A 46 17.33 -20.31 -2.42
N VAL A 47 18.49 -19.76 -2.79
CA VAL A 47 19.49 -20.39 -3.63
C VAL A 47 20.87 -20.22 -2.99
N ASP A 48 21.84 -21.05 -3.37
CA ASP A 48 23.13 -21.19 -2.67
C ASP A 48 23.81 -19.86 -2.30
N SER A 49 23.83 -18.89 -3.21
CA SER A 49 24.51 -17.61 -3.02
C SER A 49 23.61 -16.40 -2.72
N GLY A 50 22.27 -16.61 -2.65
CA GLY A 50 21.33 -15.50 -2.49
C GLY A 50 19.89 -15.92 -2.54
N TYR A 51 19.09 -15.04 -3.13
CA TYR A 51 17.67 -15.24 -3.35
C TYR A 51 17.34 -14.98 -4.81
N GLN A 52 16.56 -15.87 -5.41
CA GLN A 52 15.90 -15.59 -6.66
C GLN A 52 14.51 -15.04 -6.37
N MET A 53 14.22 -13.84 -6.87
CA MET A 53 12.94 -13.19 -6.72
C MET A 53 12.24 -13.11 -8.07
N GLU A 54 10.97 -13.43 -8.09
CA GLU A 54 10.09 -13.36 -9.26
C GLU A 54 8.93 -12.44 -8.92
N VAL A 55 8.79 -11.34 -9.66
CA VAL A 55 7.69 -10.40 -9.48
C VAL A 55 6.67 -10.61 -10.59
N TYR A 56 5.42 -10.83 -10.21
CA TYR A 56 4.33 -11.10 -11.11
C TYR A 56 3.51 -9.84 -11.40
N ASN A 57 2.84 -9.85 -12.55
CA ASN A 57 1.93 -8.78 -12.92
C ASN A 57 0.73 -8.79 -11.95
N PRO A 58 0.50 -7.72 -11.17
CA PRO A 58 -0.58 -7.69 -10.18
C PRO A 58 -2.00 -7.76 -10.80
N TRP A 59 -2.13 -7.47 -12.09
CA TRP A 59 -3.40 -7.56 -12.82
C TRP A 59 -3.60 -8.91 -13.52
N ASP A 60 -2.51 -9.66 -13.68
CA ASP A 60 -2.52 -11.03 -14.20
C ASP A 60 -1.32 -11.79 -13.62
N THR A 61 -1.49 -12.42 -12.49
CA THR A 61 -0.43 -13.13 -11.76
C THR A 61 0.12 -14.36 -12.48
N THR A 62 -0.40 -14.69 -13.65
CA THR A 62 0.19 -15.71 -14.53
C THR A 62 1.34 -15.16 -15.37
N VAL A 63 1.49 -13.81 -15.42
CA VAL A 63 2.52 -13.13 -16.19
C VAL A 63 3.65 -12.68 -15.27
N LEU A 64 4.86 -13.15 -15.55
CA LEU A 64 6.08 -12.69 -14.87
C LEU A 64 6.47 -11.31 -15.40
N LEU A 65 6.57 -10.33 -14.50
CA LEU A 65 7.09 -8.99 -14.83
C LEU A 65 8.60 -8.96 -14.84
N ASP A 66 9.22 -9.54 -13.81
CA ASP A 66 10.67 -9.52 -13.66
C ASP A 66 11.16 -10.70 -12.84
N ARG A 67 12.42 -11.08 -13.09
CA ARG A 67 13.15 -12.07 -12.35
C ARG A 67 14.55 -11.55 -12.04
N CYS A 68 14.89 -11.45 -10.77
CA CYS A 68 16.19 -10.96 -10.35
C CYS A 68 16.85 -11.85 -9.31
N PHE A 69 18.16 -11.67 -9.17
CA PHE A 69 18.96 -12.31 -8.14
C PHE A 69 19.38 -11.26 -7.10
N VAL A 70 19.19 -11.59 -5.82
CA VAL A 70 19.60 -10.78 -4.67
C VAL A 70 20.65 -11.54 -3.88
N PRO A 71 21.88 -11.03 -3.73
CA PRO A 71 22.94 -11.71 -2.95
C PRO A 71 22.58 -11.78 -1.47
N LYS A 72 23.16 -12.72 -0.72
CA LYS A 72 22.88 -12.90 0.73
C LYS A 72 23.22 -11.66 1.56
N GLU A 73 24.26 -10.92 1.19
CA GLU A 73 24.66 -9.65 1.83
C GLU A 73 23.73 -8.49 1.50
N GLY A 74 22.87 -8.65 0.48
CA GLY A 74 21.94 -7.63 0.01
C GLY A 74 22.63 -6.47 -0.73
N PHE A 75 21.88 -5.36 -0.87
CA PHE A 75 22.31 -4.14 -1.54
C PHE A 75 22.73 -3.06 -0.54
N SER A 76 23.70 -2.25 -0.90
CA SER A 76 24.25 -1.18 -0.06
C SER A 76 23.70 0.20 -0.39
N LYS A 77 23.29 0.42 -1.65
CA LYS A 77 22.79 1.70 -2.13
C LYS A 77 21.47 1.52 -2.87
N VAL A 78 20.42 1.97 -2.24
CA VAL A 78 19.05 1.81 -2.73
C VAL A 78 18.44 3.17 -3.01
N ILE A 79 17.69 3.27 -4.11
CA ILE A 79 16.79 4.40 -4.38
C ILE A 79 15.37 3.88 -4.28
N CYS A 80 14.50 4.57 -3.54
CA CYS A 80 13.11 4.21 -3.34
C CYS A 80 12.19 5.27 -3.97
N PHE A 81 11.24 4.85 -4.80
CA PHE A 81 10.32 5.77 -5.45
C PHE A 81 9.00 5.99 -4.68
N SER A 82 8.78 5.23 -3.60
CA SER A 82 7.57 5.36 -2.78
C SER A 82 7.92 5.38 -1.30
N SER A 83 7.08 6.05 -0.52
CA SER A 83 7.17 6.03 0.95
C SER A 83 6.97 4.63 1.52
N THR A 84 6.13 3.80 0.90
CA THR A 84 5.92 2.40 1.30
C THR A 84 7.19 1.57 1.20
N GLN A 85 8.12 1.94 0.31
CA GLN A 85 9.40 1.24 0.12
C GLN A 85 10.42 1.63 1.20
N TRP A 86 10.76 2.93 1.31
CA TRP A 86 11.80 3.37 2.24
C TRP A 86 11.41 3.21 3.71
N SER A 87 10.13 3.26 4.04
CA SER A 87 9.66 3.05 5.41
C SER A 87 9.96 1.65 5.94
N VAL A 88 10.00 0.65 5.07
CA VAL A 88 10.39 -0.72 5.43
C VAL A 88 11.88 -0.77 5.80
N PHE A 89 12.75 -0.04 5.08
CA PHE A 89 14.17 0.08 5.47
C PHE A 89 14.32 0.77 6.81
N LEU A 90 13.49 1.78 7.09
CA LEU A 90 13.47 2.47 8.37
C LEU A 90 13.09 1.51 9.51
N GLU A 91 12.04 0.69 9.30
CA GLU A 91 11.56 -0.29 10.28
C GLU A 91 12.61 -1.34 10.59
N LEU A 92 13.32 -1.84 9.59
CA LEU A 92 14.39 -2.84 9.77
C LEU A 92 15.71 -2.25 10.29
N GLY A 93 15.79 -0.92 10.50
CA GLY A 93 17.02 -0.26 10.93
C GLY A 93 18.09 -0.15 9.84
N GLU A 94 17.69 -0.28 8.56
CA GLU A 94 18.58 -0.30 7.38
C GLU A 94 18.43 0.97 6.51
N ILE A 95 17.87 2.06 7.08
CA ILE A 95 17.60 3.32 6.35
C ILE A 95 18.88 3.94 5.77
N ASP A 96 20.03 3.67 6.37
CA ASP A 96 21.33 4.16 5.88
C ASP A 96 21.72 3.61 4.49
N ARG A 97 21.05 2.56 4.02
CA ARG A 97 21.19 2.03 2.65
C ARG A 97 20.40 2.86 1.63
N VAL A 98 19.36 3.56 2.04
CA VAL A 98 18.59 4.43 1.17
C VAL A 98 19.39 5.70 0.87
N LYS A 99 19.67 5.95 -0.41
CA LYS A 99 20.47 7.10 -0.87
C LYS A 99 19.61 8.16 -1.56
N GLY A 100 18.46 7.76 -2.09
CA GLY A 100 17.55 8.67 -2.76
C GLY A 100 16.10 8.24 -2.65
N ILE A 101 15.21 9.23 -2.63
CA ILE A 101 13.77 9.04 -2.67
C ILE A 101 13.13 10.00 -3.66
N LEU A 102 11.95 9.66 -4.17
CA LEU A 102 11.12 10.62 -4.89
C LEU A 102 10.25 11.42 -3.92
N GLU A 103 9.92 12.64 -4.35
CA GLU A 103 8.87 13.47 -3.70
C GLU A 103 9.10 13.74 -2.21
N GLY A 104 10.34 14.03 -1.83
CA GLY A 104 10.75 14.29 -0.44
C GLY A 104 9.89 15.32 0.31
N ARG A 105 9.20 16.21 -0.41
CA ARG A 105 8.25 17.20 0.15
C ARG A 105 7.01 16.59 0.82
N TYR A 106 6.69 15.30 0.54
CA TYR A 106 5.54 14.59 1.12
C TYR A 106 5.94 13.63 2.23
N VAL A 107 7.17 13.69 2.68
CA VAL A 107 7.66 12.91 3.81
C VAL A 107 7.16 13.53 5.12
N HIS A 108 6.63 12.70 6.01
CA HIS A 108 6.15 13.09 7.35
C HIS A 108 7.01 12.49 8.47
N ASP A 109 7.70 11.37 8.20
CA ASP A 109 8.60 10.75 9.17
C ASP A 109 9.80 11.67 9.47
N GLN A 110 9.98 12.03 10.77
CA GLN A 110 10.99 12.99 11.20
C GLN A 110 12.41 12.54 10.90
N ARG A 111 12.72 11.24 11.03
CA ARG A 111 14.07 10.73 10.75
C ARG A 111 14.41 10.87 9.26
N MET A 112 13.45 10.59 8.37
CA MET A 112 13.65 10.78 6.94
C MET A 112 13.78 12.27 6.58
N ILE A 113 12.99 13.15 7.21
CA ILE A 113 13.12 14.61 7.06
C ILE A 113 14.53 15.07 7.44
N ASP A 114 15.06 14.59 8.57
CA ASP A 114 16.40 14.93 9.03
C ASP A 114 17.47 14.45 8.04
N LEU A 115 17.38 13.21 7.54
CA LEU A 115 18.29 12.65 6.54
C LEU A 115 18.29 13.44 5.21
N LEU A 116 17.11 13.93 4.80
CA LEU A 116 16.99 14.81 3.64
C LEU A 116 17.65 16.17 3.88
N ALA A 117 17.42 16.78 5.05
CA ALA A 117 18.00 18.05 5.43
C ALA A 117 19.53 18.01 5.56
N GLU A 118 20.08 16.92 6.10
CA GLU A 118 21.52 16.65 6.16
C GLU A 118 22.13 16.33 4.79
N GLY A 119 21.27 15.97 3.81
CA GLY A 119 21.68 15.55 2.48
C GLY A 119 22.30 14.15 2.43
N THR A 120 22.11 13.34 3.46
CA THR A 120 22.47 11.91 3.50
C THR A 120 21.59 11.11 2.55
N VAL A 121 20.30 11.42 2.52
CA VAL A 121 19.34 10.99 1.50
C VAL A 121 19.04 12.18 0.59
N LYS A 122 18.91 11.94 -0.72
CA LYS A 122 18.61 12.98 -1.71
C LYS A 122 17.20 12.84 -2.24
N ASP A 123 16.52 13.96 -2.43
CA ASP A 123 15.32 14.00 -3.27
C ASP A 123 15.75 13.92 -4.75
N VAL A 124 15.38 12.84 -5.41
CA VAL A 124 15.74 12.58 -6.82
C VAL A 124 14.64 12.98 -7.79
N GLY A 125 13.72 13.83 -7.35
CA GLY A 125 12.69 14.47 -8.18
C GLY A 125 11.28 13.95 -7.93
N THR A 126 10.46 13.99 -8.95
CA THR A 126 9.06 13.53 -8.91
C THR A 126 8.84 12.36 -9.86
N GLU A 127 7.67 11.69 -9.75
CA GLU A 127 7.33 10.59 -10.66
C GLU A 127 7.41 11.00 -12.14
N THR A 128 7.02 12.22 -12.48
CA THR A 128 7.03 12.73 -13.85
C THR A 128 8.33 13.45 -14.26
N ALA A 129 9.21 13.79 -13.29
CA ALA A 129 10.43 14.55 -13.52
C ALA A 129 11.56 14.03 -12.62
N LYS A 130 12.08 12.86 -12.97
CA LYS A 130 13.16 12.19 -12.25
C LYS A 130 14.52 12.83 -12.60
N ASN A 131 15.38 13.05 -11.60
CA ASN A 131 16.74 13.57 -11.79
C ASN A 131 17.71 12.43 -12.09
N LEU A 132 17.75 11.98 -13.34
CA LEU A 132 18.60 10.87 -13.78
C LEU A 132 20.09 11.12 -13.54
N GLU A 133 20.55 12.36 -13.73
CA GLU A 133 21.96 12.72 -13.52
C GLU A 133 22.37 12.48 -12.07
N LEU A 134 21.54 12.92 -11.11
CA LEU A 134 21.78 12.71 -9.70
C LEU A 134 21.75 11.22 -9.35
N MET A 135 20.81 10.45 -9.90
CA MET A 135 20.75 9.01 -9.69
C MET A 135 22.01 8.30 -10.21
N ILE A 136 22.51 8.66 -11.40
CA ILE A 136 23.74 8.12 -11.96
C ILE A 136 24.93 8.40 -11.03
N GLN A 137 25.05 9.64 -10.50
CA GLN A 137 26.13 10.02 -9.58
C GLN A 137 26.12 9.23 -8.27
N MET A 138 24.96 8.74 -7.83
CA MET A 138 24.82 7.93 -6.62
C MET A 138 25.35 6.51 -6.80
N HIS A 139 25.45 6.00 -8.03
CA HIS A 139 25.79 4.60 -8.33
C HIS A 139 24.95 3.62 -7.51
N PRO A 140 23.61 3.63 -7.65
CA PRO A 140 22.74 2.72 -6.88
C PRO A 140 22.92 1.27 -7.32
N ASP A 141 22.82 0.34 -6.37
CA ASP A 141 22.78 -1.09 -6.65
C ASP A 141 21.41 -1.48 -7.21
N VAL A 142 20.36 -0.89 -6.62
CA VAL A 142 18.96 -1.16 -6.98
C VAL A 142 18.10 0.10 -6.88
N ILE A 143 17.14 0.21 -7.78
CA ILE A 143 16.07 1.20 -7.75
C ILE A 143 14.76 0.44 -7.58
N LEU A 144 14.07 0.68 -6.46
CA LEU A 144 12.73 0.16 -6.21
C LEU A 144 11.71 1.13 -6.82
N PHE A 145 10.83 0.63 -7.67
CA PHE A 145 9.79 1.43 -8.30
C PHE A 145 8.43 0.74 -8.20
N SER A 146 7.35 1.51 -8.15
CA SER A 146 5.99 0.97 -8.18
C SER A 146 5.58 0.69 -9.62
N PRO A 147 5.19 -0.54 -9.98
CA PRO A 147 4.73 -0.86 -11.31
C PRO A 147 3.35 -0.22 -11.56
N TYR A 148 3.23 0.56 -12.64
CA TYR A 148 1.97 1.09 -13.15
C TYR A 148 1.74 0.57 -14.56
N PHE A 149 0.50 0.55 -15.02
CA PHE A 149 0.13 0.02 -16.35
C PHE A 149 0.94 0.62 -17.51
N ASP A 150 1.26 1.91 -17.44
CA ASP A 150 1.92 2.65 -18.53
C ASP A 150 3.31 3.16 -18.14
N SER A 151 3.91 2.65 -17.06
CA SER A 151 5.21 3.15 -16.62
C SER A 151 6.34 2.63 -17.50
N ASN A 152 6.96 3.55 -18.29
CA ASN A 152 8.19 3.25 -19.02
C ASN A 152 9.40 3.47 -18.12
N GLN A 153 10.05 2.38 -17.69
CA GLN A 153 11.26 2.42 -16.87
C GLN A 153 12.56 2.42 -17.70
N ASP A 154 12.48 2.38 -19.02
CA ASP A 154 13.68 2.38 -19.90
C ASP A 154 14.65 3.54 -19.63
N PRO A 155 14.21 4.76 -19.34
CA PRO A 155 15.15 5.84 -19.00
C PRO A 155 16.01 5.54 -17.75
N LEU A 156 15.53 4.73 -16.81
CA LEU A 156 16.29 4.39 -15.59
C LEU A 156 17.45 3.43 -15.86
N LYS A 157 17.43 2.69 -16.97
CA LYS A 157 18.50 1.75 -17.35
C LYS A 157 19.87 2.43 -17.49
N VAL A 158 19.87 3.73 -17.79
CA VAL A 158 21.11 4.53 -17.90
C VAL A 158 21.87 4.60 -16.56
N THR A 159 21.21 4.39 -15.43
CA THR A 159 21.85 4.37 -14.09
C THR A 159 22.74 3.16 -13.87
N GLY A 160 22.55 2.08 -14.64
CA GLY A 160 23.21 0.80 -14.45
C GLY A 160 22.73 -0.01 -13.24
N ALA A 161 21.76 0.51 -12.46
CA ALA A 161 21.17 -0.17 -11.32
C ALA A 161 20.23 -1.31 -11.75
N MET A 162 20.06 -2.29 -10.87
CA MET A 162 18.93 -3.22 -10.97
C MET A 162 17.62 -2.42 -10.81
N LEU A 163 16.66 -2.64 -11.68
CA LEU A 163 15.34 -2.05 -11.56
C LEU A 163 14.39 -3.11 -10.98
N PHE A 164 13.88 -2.88 -9.77
CA PHE A 164 13.03 -3.85 -9.09
C PHE A 164 11.60 -3.32 -8.95
N PRO A 165 10.60 -4.00 -9.57
CA PRO A 165 9.19 -3.63 -9.43
C PRO A 165 8.69 -4.01 -8.03
N PHE A 166 8.49 -3.04 -7.17
CA PHE A 166 7.99 -3.24 -5.81
C PHE A 166 6.47 -3.06 -5.80
N ALA A 167 5.73 -4.17 -5.83
CA ALA A 167 4.29 -4.23 -6.09
C ALA A 167 3.45 -4.41 -4.80
N ASP A 168 3.95 -4.00 -3.64
CA ASP A 168 3.33 -4.12 -2.32
C ASP A 168 1.91 -3.53 -2.27
N TYR A 169 1.74 -2.33 -2.81
CA TYR A 169 0.48 -1.59 -2.77
C TYR A 169 -0.64 -2.25 -3.61
N LEU A 170 -0.29 -3.17 -4.50
CA LEU A 170 -1.21 -3.92 -5.35
C LEU A 170 -1.59 -5.30 -4.76
N GLU A 171 -1.03 -5.66 -3.61
CA GLU A 171 -1.52 -6.82 -2.87
C GLU A 171 -2.95 -6.59 -2.39
N THR A 172 -3.75 -7.62 -2.48
CA THR A 172 -5.19 -7.56 -2.18
C THR A 172 -5.52 -7.90 -0.73
N THR A 173 -4.53 -8.35 0.04
CA THR A 173 -4.70 -8.71 1.46
C THR A 173 -3.78 -7.90 2.37
N PRO A 174 -4.21 -7.60 3.60
CA PRO A 174 -3.40 -6.85 4.56
C PRO A 174 -2.08 -7.53 4.89
N LEU A 175 -2.08 -8.84 5.15
CA LEU A 175 -0.87 -9.60 5.42
C LEU A 175 0.00 -9.74 4.17
N GLY A 176 -0.58 -9.82 2.96
CA GLY A 176 0.18 -9.82 1.72
C GLY A 176 0.99 -8.54 1.54
N ARG A 177 0.41 -7.36 1.84
CA ARG A 177 1.16 -6.09 1.82
C ARG A 177 2.28 -6.06 2.84
N ALA A 178 1.98 -6.43 4.08
CA ALA A 178 2.96 -6.42 5.16
C ALA A 178 4.13 -7.40 4.91
N GLU A 179 3.87 -8.51 4.23
CA GLU A 179 4.89 -9.52 3.97
C GLU A 179 6.04 -9.02 3.06
N TRP A 180 5.85 -7.91 2.34
CA TRP A 180 6.93 -7.31 1.55
C TRP A 180 8.11 -6.81 2.40
N ILE A 181 7.95 -6.70 3.73
CA ILE A 181 9.09 -6.46 4.64
C ILE A 181 10.14 -7.57 4.53
N ARG A 182 9.72 -8.83 4.29
CA ARG A 182 10.62 -9.97 4.10
C ARG A 182 11.47 -9.82 2.83
N VAL A 183 10.89 -9.26 1.76
CA VAL A 183 11.63 -8.93 0.52
C VAL A 183 12.75 -7.94 0.83
N VAL A 184 12.45 -6.86 1.57
CA VAL A 184 13.47 -5.88 1.99
C VAL A 184 14.48 -6.50 2.95
N GLY A 185 14.03 -7.35 3.88
CA GLY A 185 14.94 -8.10 4.76
C GLY A 185 15.97 -8.92 4.00
N MET A 186 15.57 -9.58 2.92
CA MET A 186 16.48 -10.31 2.04
C MET A 186 17.38 -9.36 1.24
N MET A 187 16.85 -8.22 0.76
CA MET A 187 17.63 -7.20 0.04
C MET A 187 18.67 -6.49 0.92
N THR A 188 18.56 -6.61 2.23
CA THR A 188 19.47 -5.95 3.19
C THR A 188 20.30 -6.93 4.01
N GLY A 189 20.17 -8.25 3.78
CA GLY A 189 20.80 -9.28 4.59
C GLY A 189 20.21 -9.41 6.01
N ARG A 190 18.97 -8.89 6.22
CA ARG A 190 18.24 -8.91 7.50
C ARG A 190 17.04 -9.86 7.47
N ARG A 191 17.12 -10.93 6.72
CA ARG A 191 16.03 -11.89 6.57
C ARG A 191 15.43 -12.33 7.91
N GLU A 192 16.29 -12.78 8.84
CA GLU A 192 15.81 -13.31 10.14
C GLU A 192 15.04 -12.25 10.95
N ALA A 193 15.51 -10.99 10.93
CA ALA A 193 14.83 -9.90 11.61
C ALA A 193 13.48 -9.57 10.94
N ALA A 194 13.42 -9.57 9.61
CA ALA A 194 12.20 -9.36 8.87
C ALA A 194 11.19 -10.51 9.03
N ASP A 195 11.67 -11.75 9.05
CA ASP A 195 10.83 -12.92 9.31
C ASP A 195 10.21 -12.83 10.72
N ALA A 196 11.01 -12.55 11.76
CA ALA A 196 10.53 -12.41 13.13
C ALA A 196 9.53 -11.26 13.28
N TRP A 197 9.80 -10.12 12.62
CA TRP A 197 8.90 -8.97 12.62
C TRP A 197 7.56 -9.31 11.97
N PHE A 198 7.58 -9.98 10.81
CA PHE A 198 6.36 -10.35 10.09
C PHE A 198 5.54 -11.39 10.89
N ASP A 199 6.19 -12.40 11.50
CA ASP A 199 5.52 -13.41 12.30
C ASP A 199 4.80 -12.80 13.52
N GLU A 200 5.36 -11.74 14.12
CA GLU A 200 4.73 -10.98 15.20
C GLU A 200 3.48 -10.22 14.72
N ILE A 201 3.57 -9.52 13.59
CA ILE A 201 2.45 -8.81 12.97
C ILE A 201 1.34 -9.79 12.57
N GLU A 202 1.70 -10.90 11.93
CA GLU A 202 0.75 -11.95 11.54
C GLU A 202 -0.01 -12.47 12.78
N SER A 203 0.72 -12.79 13.84
CA SER A 203 0.11 -13.28 15.09
C SER A 203 -0.88 -12.28 15.69
N ARG A 204 -0.53 -10.98 15.73
CA ARG A 204 -1.43 -9.94 16.24
C ARG A 204 -2.64 -9.74 15.33
N TYR A 205 -2.42 -9.71 14.01
CA TYR A 205 -3.49 -9.57 13.02
C TYR A 205 -4.52 -10.69 13.11
N GLU A 206 -4.07 -11.95 13.11
CA GLU A 206 -4.96 -13.12 13.18
C GLU A 206 -5.70 -13.18 14.53
N ALA A 207 -5.04 -12.83 15.64
CA ALA A 207 -5.71 -12.75 16.95
C ALA A 207 -6.84 -11.70 16.96
N LEU A 208 -6.62 -10.53 16.37
CA LEU A 208 -7.65 -9.49 16.24
C LEU A 208 -8.81 -9.93 15.34
N LYS A 209 -8.51 -10.54 14.22
CA LYS A 209 -9.50 -11.08 13.28
C LYS A 209 -10.37 -12.15 13.96
N ASP A 210 -9.77 -13.03 14.76
CA ASP A 210 -10.49 -14.06 15.51
C ASP A 210 -11.49 -13.47 16.53
N LEU A 211 -11.21 -12.31 17.13
CA LEU A 211 -12.16 -11.60 18.00
C LEU A 211 -13.46 -11.24 17.27
N CYS A 212 -13.37 -10.98 15.95
CA CYS A 212 -14.50 -10.60 15.12
C CYS A 212 -15.10 -11.75 14.32
N ALA A 213 -14.55 -12.96 14.41
CA ALA A 213 -15.07 -14.12 13.68
C ALA A 213 -16.51 -14.49 14.06
N THR A 214 -16.89 -14.25 15.32
CA THR A 214 -18.16 -14.65 15.92
C THR A 214 -18.97 -13.48 16.48
N VAL A 215 -18.93 -12.31 15.81
CA VAL A 215 -19.77 -11.17 16.21
C VAL A 215 -21.24 -11.42 15.90
N ASP A 216 -22.13 -11.03 16.81
CA ASP A 216 -23.58 -11.23 16.67
C ASP A 216 -24.20 -10.37 15.54
N SER A 217 -23.62 -9.21 15.28
CA SER A 217 -24.05 -8.32 14.22
C SER A 217 -22.85 -7.72 13.49
N ARG A 218 -23.00 -7.51 12.18
CA ARG A 218 -21.99 -6.87 11.33
C ARG A 218 -22.52 -5.54 10.86
N PRO A 219 -21.99 -4.40 11.36
CA PRO A 219 -22.42 -3.11 10.87
C PRO A 219 -22.04 -2.95 9.39
N THR A 220 -22.92 -2.28 8.67
CA THR A 220 -22.67 -1.97 7.26
C THR A 220 -21.74 -0.77 7.11
N VAL A 221 -20.82 -0.84 6.15
CA VAL A 221 -19.84 0.22 5.90
C VAL A 221 -19.68 0.49 4.41
N PHE A 222 -19.53 1.77 4.05
CA PHE A 222 -19.10 2.20 2.73
C PHE A 222 -17.91 3.15 2.83
N SER A 223 -17.27 3.46 1.70
CA SER A 223 -15.99 4.19 1.72
C SER A 223 -15.89 5.29 0.68
N ASP A 224 -14.94 6.19 0.96
CA ASP A 224 -14.40 7.24 0.10
C ASP A 224 -15.33 8.44 -0.11
N LEU A 225 -14.87 9.40 -0.92
CA LEU A 225 -15.55 10.64 -1.24
C LEU A 225 -15.69 10.78 -2.76
N ALA A 226 -16.63 11.61 -3.20
CA ALA A 226 -16.72 11.96 -4.60
C ALA A 226 -15.52 12.81 -5.03
N PHE A 227 -14.92 12.48 -6.16
CA PHE A 227 -13.86 13.26 -6.79
C PHE A 227 -14.25 13.60 -8.22
N ASN A 228 -14.27 14.88 -8.58
CA ASN A 228 -14.69 15.35 -9.90
C ASN A 228 -16.06 14.80 -10.35
N GLY A 229 -17.02 14.69 -9.41
CA GLY A 229 -18.38 14.22 -9.68
C GLY A 229 -18.53 12.70 -9.78
N GLN A 230 -17.48 11.94 -9.61
CA GLN A 230 -17.48 10.47 -9.55
C GLN A 230 -17.00 9.99 -8.18
N TRP A 231 -17.54 8.86 -7.74
CA TRP A 231 -17.18 8.21 -6.50
C TRP A 231 -16.38 6.95 -6.81
N TYR A 232 -15.14 6.89 -6.36
CA TYR A 232 -14.29 5.72 -6.56
C TYR A 232 -14.36 4.82 -5.32
N VAL A 233 -15.21 3.79 -5.38
CA VAL A 233 -15.38 2.86 -4.28
C VAL A 233 -14.38 1.71 -4.38
N ALA A 234 -13.92 1.21 -3.25
CA ALA A 234 -13.06 0.03 -3.21
C ALA A 234 -13.80 -1.22 -3.74
N GLY A 235 -13.17 -2.02 -4.58
CA GLY A 235 -13.74 -3.28 -5.05
C GLY A 235 -13.93 -4.28 -3.90
N GLY A 236 -14.84 -5.22 -4.06
CA GLY A 236 -15.17 -6.20 -3.01
C GLY A 236 -14.06 -7.20 -2.70
N LYS A 237 -13.07 -7.33 -3.60
CA LYS A 237 -11.86 -8.15 -3.40
C LYS A 237 -10.61 -7.30 -3.13
N SER A 238 -10.78 -6.02 -2.80
CA SER A 238 -9.68 -5.13 -2.48
C SER A 238 -9.15 -5.34 -1.06
N TYR A 239 -7.95 -4.84 -0.83
CA TYR A 239 -7.33 -4.73 0.48
C TYR A 239 -8.25 -4.10 1.55
N MET A 240 -8.94 -3.00 1.21
CA MET A 240 -9.83 -2.30 2.15
C MET A 240 -11.09 -3.13 2.46
N ALA A 241 -11.68 -3.77 1.45
CA ALA A 241 -12.82 -4.66 1.65
C ALA A 241 -12.45 -5.85 2.56
N GLN A 242 -11.23 -6.38 2.43
CA GLN A 242 -10.73 -7.43 3.32
C GLN A 242 -10.58 -6.94 4.76
N LEU A 243 -10.03 -5.73 4.98
CA LEU A 243 -9.93 -5.13 6.32
C LEU A 243 -11.32 -4.96 6.98
N PHE A 244 -12.31 -4.45 6.25
CA PHE A 244 -13.67 -4.33 6.79
C PHE A 244 -14.26 -5.68 7.18
N LYS A 245 -14.07 -6.70 6.33
CA LYS A 245 -14.53 -8.06 6.60
C LYS A 245 -13.87 -8.65 7.85
N ASP A 246 -12.55 -8.49 7.98
CA ASP A 246 -11.77 -9.02 9.10
C ASP A 246 -12.08 -8.27 10.41
N ALA A 247 -12.43 -6.97 10.30
CA ALA A 247 -12.93 -6.17 11.42
C ALA A 247 -14.39 -6.45 11.80
N GLY A 248 -15.04 -7.43 11.17
CA GLY A 248 -16.41 -7.82 11.51
C GLY A 248 -17.49 -6.91 10.92
N ALA A 249 -17.21 -6.12 9.87
CA ALA A 249 -18.20 -5.30 9.19
C ALA A 249 -18.66 -5.92 7.86
N ASP A 250 -19.78 -5.43 7.35
CA ASP A 250 -20.36 -5.78 6.05
C ASP A 250 -20.14 -4.60 5.07
N TYR A 251 -19.18 -4.75 4.17
CA TYR A 251 -18.92 -3.75 3.14
C TYR A 251 -20.01 -3.76 2.08
N ILE A 252 -20.55 -2.58 1.73
CA ILE A 252 -21.70 -2.46 0.82
C ILE A 252 -21.45 -3.08 -0.55
N TRP A 253 -20.20 -3.05 -1.04
CA TRP A 253 -19.81 -3.65 -2.34
C TRP A 253 -18.98 -4.93 -2.17
N LYS A 254 -19.14 -5.68 -1.09
CA LYS A 254 -18.40 -6.92 -0.81
C LYS A 254 -18.49 -7.99 -1.91
N ASP A 255 -19.57 -7.98 -2.70
CA ASP A 255 -19.82 -8.95 -3.77
C ASP A 255 -19.25 -8.50 -5.13
N ASP A 256 -18.68 -7.30 -5.22
CA ASP A 256 -18.02 -6.82 -6.43
C ASP A 256 -16.71 -7.60 -6.67
N PRO A 257 -16.45 -8.08 -7.92
CA PRO A 257 -15.28 -8.92 -8.18
C PRO A 257 -13.97 -8.16 -8.29
N SER A 258 -13.99 -6.82 -8.30
CA SER A 258 -12.81 -5.99 -8.53
C SER A 258 -11.86 -6.01 -7.33
N THR A 259 -10.56 -6.00 -7.61
CA THR A 259 -9.50 -5.85 -6.62
C THR A 259 -9.05 -4.40 -6.46
N ALA A 260 -9.34 -3.55 -7.45
CA ALA A 260 -9.07 -2.11 -7.47
C ALA A 260 -10.36 -1.30 -7.22
N SER A 261 -10.20 0.01 -7.03
CA SER A 261 -11.35 0.91 -6.96
C SER A 261 -11.99 1.09 -8.34
N PHE A 262 -13.31 1.25 -8.37
CA PHE A 262 -14.08 1.47 -9.58
C PHE A 262 -15.02 2.67 -9.42
N PRO A 263 -15.33 3.41 -10.51
CA PRO A 263 -16.14 4.59 -10.45
C PRO A 263 -17.65 4.26 -10.40
N LEU A 264 -18.39 5.01 -9.56
CA LEU A 264 -19.85 5.04 -9.50
C LEU A 264 -20.33 6.49 -9.49
N ASP A 265 -21.55 6.73 -9.96
CA ASP A 265 -22.22 8.01 -9.82
C ASP A 265 -22.80 8.18 -8.40
N SER A 266 -23.03 9.44 -8.00
CA SER A 266 -23.53 9.76 -6.67
C SER A 266 -24.96 9.24 -6.41
N GLU A 267 -25.78 9.05 -7.44
CA GLU A 267 -27.15 8.52 -7.29
C GLU A 267 -27.11 7.04 -6.93
N THR A 268 -26.23 6.27 -7.61
CA THR A 268 -25.98 4.86 -7.32
C THR A 268 -25.45 4.67 -5.90
N ILE A 269 -24.50 5.53 -5.48
CA ILE A 269 -23.97 5.50 -4.11
C ILE A 269 -25.09 5.78 -3.10
N LEU A 270 -25.86 6.85 -3.30
CA LEU A 270 -26.94 7.20 -2.38
C LEU A 270 -27.98 6.08 -2.31
N ALA A 271 -28.41 5.54 -3.44
CA ALA A 271 -29.41 4.48 -3.48
C ALA A 271 -28.97 3.21 -2.72
N LYS A 272 -27.67 2.89 -2.73
CA LYS A 272 -27.15 1.64 -2.14
C LYS A 272 -26.63 1.82 -0.72
N ALA A 273 -26.02 2.95 -0.40
CA ALA A 273 -25.30 3.20 0.85
C ALA A 273 -25.97 4.22 1.77
N GLN A 274 -27.12 4.81 1.41
CA GLN A 274 -27.81 5.83 2.22
C GLN A 274 -28.02 5.37 3.68
N HIS A 275 -28.36 4.10 3.87
CA HIS A 275 -28.69 3.52 5.17
C HIS A 275 -27.55 2.70 5.79
N ALA A 276 -26.32 2.84 5.25
CA ALA A 276 -25.15 2.20 5.86
C ALA A 276 -24.87 2.78 7.24
N ASP A 277 -24.43 1.92 8.17
CA ASP A 277 -24.14 2.32 9.55
C ASP A 277 -22.93 3.24 9.65
N PHE A 278 -21.87 2.96 8.87
CA PHE A 278 -20.62 3.68 8.91
C PHE A 278 -20.18 4.14 7.52
N TRP A 279 -19.46 5.25 7.51
CA TRP A 279 -18.82 5.79 6.31
C TRP A 279 -17.34 6.05 6.57
N ARG A 280 -16.44 5.34 5.88
CA ARG A 280 -14.98 5.53 5.97
C ARG A 280 -14.49 6.52 4.93
N VAL A 281 -13.72 7.52 5.36
CA VAL A 281 -13.12 8.54 4.49
C VAL A 281 -11.64 8.73 4.81
N THR A 282 -10.91 9.34 3.87
CA THR A 282 -9.54 9.82 4.10
C THR A 282 -9.50 11.33 3.91
N ASN A 283 -8.77 12.01 4.80
CA ASN A 283 -8.50 13.43 4.71
C ASN A 283 -7.05 13.66 4.26
N SER A 284 -6.87 14.24 3.08
CA SER A 284 -5.57 14.67 2.56
C SER A 284 -5.31 16.18 2.73
N SER A 285 -6.27 16.91 3.32
CA SER A 285 -6.14 18.33 3.62
C SER A 285 -5.28 18.55 4.87
N SER A 286 -4.64 19.71 4.95
CA SER A 286 -3.99 20.17 6.19
C SER A 286 -4.97 20.67 7.26
N LEU A 287 -6.26 20.75 6.93
CA LEU A 287 -7.32 21.13 7.86
C LEU A 287 -8.09 19.90 8.32
N PRO A 288 -8.48 19.82 9.59
CA PRO A 288 -9.29 18.74 10.10
C PRO A 288 -10.61 18.60 9.33
N MET A 289 -10.99 17.37 9.04
CA MET A 289 -12.29 17.07 8.44
C MET A 289 -13.39 17.17 9.51
N THR A 290 -14.48 17.89 9.20
CA THR A 290 -15.63 18.06 10.08
C THR A 290 -16.93 17.76 9.32
N TYR A 291 -18.02 17.49 10.05
CA TYR A 291 -19.35 17.34 9.44
C TYR A 291 -19.78 18.58 8.65
N GLU A 292 -19.42 19.76 9.13
CA GLU A 292 -19.73 21.02 8.43
C GLU A 292 -18.91 21.16 7.14
N SER A 293 -17.62 20.83 7.16
CA SER A 293 -16.77 20.87 5.95
C SER A 293 -17.25 19.89 4.89
N LEU A 294 -17.63 18.67 5.27
CA LEU A 294 -18.23 17.67 4.37
C LEU A 294 -19.53 18.16 3.73
N LYS A 295 -20.45 18.72 4.52
CA LYS A 295 -21.71 19.27 4.01
C LYS A 295 -21.50 20.45 3.07
N LYS A 296 -20.50 21.29 3.34
CA LYS A 296 -20.14 22.43 2.49
C LYS A 296 -19.53 21.98 1.17
N GLU A 297 -18.74 20.91 1.20
CA GLU A 297 -18.15 20.31 0.01
C GLU A 297 -19.23 19.72 -0.91
N ASN A 298 -20.13 18.90 -0.33
CA ASN A 298 -21.23 18.31 -1.07
C ASN A 298 -22.45 18.10 -0.15
N ALA A 299 -23.54 18.80 -0.44
CA ALA A 299 -24.77 18.72 0.35
C ALA A 299 -25.39 17.31 0.38
N VAL A 300 -25.12 16.46 -0.61
CA VAL A 300 -25.58 15.08 -0.68
C VAL A 300 -25.03 14.25 0.48
N TYR A 301 -23.84 14.57 0.99
CA TYR A 301 -23.23 13.85 2.10
C TYR A 301 -24.11 13.84 3.37
N ALA A 302 -24.88 14.91 3.61
CA ALA A 302 -25.80 14.98 4.74
C ALA A 302 -27.06 14.10 4.60
N LEU A 303 -27.25 13.42 3.46
CA LEU A 303 -28.36 12.49 3.26
C LEU A 303 -28.05 11.09 3.81
N PHE A 304 -26.79 10.73 3.98
CA PHE A 304 -26.37 9.43 4.51
C PHE A 304 -26.67 9.31 6.01
N ASP A 305 -27.12 8.15 6.44
CA ASP A 305 -27.42 7.90 7.84
C ASP A 305 -26.14 7.88 8.71
N ALA A 306 -25.02 7.44 8.16
CA ALA A 306 -23.70 7.55 8.82
C ALA A 306 -23.32 9.01 9.13
N TYR A 307 -23.66 9.97 8.25
CA TYR A 307 -23.47 11.40 8.53
C TYR A 307 -24.39 11.88 9.66
N LYS A 308 -25.69 11.58 9.58
CA LYS A 308 -26.71 12.03 10.55
C LYS A 308 -26.47 11.47 11.95
N ASN A 309 -25.92 10.24 12.02
CA ASN A 309 -25.68 9.51 13.27
C ASN A 309 -24.27 9.71 13.82
N HIS A 310 -23.46 10.60 13.24
CA HIS A 310 -22.07 10.85 13.65
C HIS A 310 -21.19 9.58 13.61
N LYS A 311 -21.33 8.78 12.54
CA LYS A 311 -20.59 7.53 12.33
C LYS A 311 -19.68 7.58 11.09
N ILE A 312 -19.02 8.72 10.89
CA ILE A 312 -17.99 8.87 9.86
C ILE A 312 -16.62 8.56 10.47
N ILE A 313 -15.92 7.62 9.85
CA ILE A 313 -14.58 7.18 10.22
C ILE A 313 -13.59 7.92 9.33
N VAL A 314 -12.68 8.67 9.91
CA VAL A 314 -11.67 9.45 9.18
C VAL A 314 -10.27 8.94 9.45
N CYS A 315 -9.45 8.90 8.41
CA CYS A 315 -7.99 8.85 8.50
C CYS A 315 -7.43 10.18 8.00
N ASP A 316 -6.74 10.91 8.86
CA ASP A 316 -5.96 12.07 8.46
C ASP A 316 -4.59 11.60 7.98
N ILE A 317 -4.41 11.62 6.65
CA ILE A 317 -3.22 11.05 6.01
C ILE A 317 -1.95 11.78 6.41
N GLN A 318 -2.04 13.12 6.55
CA GLN A 318 -0.87 13.94 6.87
C GLN A 318 -0.47 13.81 8.34
N GLU A 319 -1.45 13.76 9.24
CA GLU A 319 -1.20 13.64 10.68
C GLU A 319 -0.64 12.25 11.05
N THR A 320 -1.17 11.20 10.42
CA THR A 320 -0.88 9.82 10.82
C THR A 320 0.32 9.18 10.12
N GLY A 321 0.86 9.81 9.07
CA GLY A 321 1.88 9.19 8.22
C GLY A 321 1.37 7.92 7.53
N TYR A 322 0.08 7.91 7.15
CA TYR A 322 -0.63 6.72 6.66
C TYR A 322 0.13 5.97 5.57
N PHE A 323 0.62 6.67 4.53
CA PHE A 323 1.32 6.04 3.41
C PHE A 323 2.75 5.58 3.74
N GLU A 324 3.28 5.97 4.89
CA GLU A 324 4.63 5.59 5.31
C GLU A 324 4.63 4.30 6.13
N ARG A 325 3.54 4.01 6.86
CA ARG A 325 3.54 2.91 7.82
C ARG A 325 2.37 1.94 7.74
N SER A 326 1.21 2.37 7.26
CA SER A 326 -0.02 1.56 7.35
C SER A 326 0.08 0.22 6.62
N GLN A 327 0.89 0.13 5.56
CA GLN A 327 1.08 -1.12 4.80
C GLN A 327 1.83 -2.20 5.59
N ILE A 328 2.67 -1.80 6.54
CA ILE A 328 3.40 -2.72 7.42
C ILE A 328 2.76 -2.87 8.81
N GLU A 329 1.71 -2.12 9.12
CA GLU A 329 0.98 -2.16 10.39
C GLU A 329 -0.50 -2.58 10.17
N PRO A 330 -0.79 -3.69 9.46
CA PRO A 330 -2.17 -4.11 9.19
C PRO A 330 -2.94 -4.48 10.45
N ASP A 331 -2.26 -4.94 11.49
CA ASP A 331 -2.79 -5.22 12.80
C ASP A 331 -3.33 -3.95 13.50
N VAL A 332 -2.61 -2.83 13.38
CA VAL A 332 -3.06 -1.53 13.90
C VAL A 332 -4.28 -1.02 13.13
N LEU A 333 -4.26 -1.10 11.79
CA LEU A 333 -5.42 -0.75 10.97
C LEU A 333 -6.66 -1.58 11.34
N LEU A 334 -6.47 -2.89 11.55
CA LEU A 334 -7.54 -3.79 11.95
C LEU A 334 -8.08 -3.44 13.33
N ALA A 335 -7.19 -3.16 14.31
CA ALA A 335 -7.56 -2.74 15.64
C ALA A 335 -8.37 -1.43 15.65
N ASP A 336 -7.97 -0.45 14.84
CA ASP A 336 -8.68 0.82 14.69
C ASP A 336 -10.12 0.60 14.20
N PHE A 337 -10.31 -0.23 13.17
CA PHE A 337 -11.65 -0.56 12.68
C PHE A 337 -12.46 -1.36 13.69
N ILE A 338 -11.85 -2.32 14.41
CA ILE A 338 -12.54 -3.06 15.45
C ILE A 338 -12.98 -2.12 16.57
N ALA A 339 -12.13 -1.18 16.99
CA ALA A 339 -12.47 -0.20 18.01
C ALA A 339 -13.70 0.66 17.65
N VAL A 340 -13.91 0.90 16.35
CA VAL A 340 -15.08 1.64 15.86
C VAL A 340 -16.32 0.73 15.69
N PHE A 341 -16.15 -0.46 15.09
CA PHE A 341 -17.28 -1.33 14.76
C PHE A 341 -17.75 -2.15 15.95
N HIS A 342 -16.82 -2.56 16.81
CA HIS A 342 -17.02 -3.46 17.94
C HIS A 342 -16.20 -3.01 19.16
N PRO A 343 -16.49 -1.81 19.74
CA PRO A 343 -15.67 -1.23 20.80
C PRO A 343 -15.56 -2.13 22.04
N GLU A 344 -16.51 -3.03 22.24
CA GLU A 344 -16.49 -4.01 23.34
C GLU A 344 -15.43 -5.12 23.15
N LYS A 345 -14.84 -5.25 21.97
CA LYS A 345 -13.81 -6.26 21.65
C LYS A 345 -12.38 -5.77 21.88
N ILE A 346 -12.19 -4.47 22.02
CA ILE A 346 -10.88 -3.82 22.20
C ILE A 346 -10.79 -3.27 23.64
N PRO A 347 -9.61 -3.25 24.27
CA PRO A 347 -9.42 -2.58 25.56
C PRO A 347 -9.94 -1.15 25.54
N GLY A 348 -10.66 -0.74 26.61
CA GLY A 348 -11.33 0.58 26.67
C GLY A 348 -10.37 1.78 26.71
N ASP A 349 -9.08 1.57 26.88
CA ASP A 349 -8.01 2.56 26.81
C ASP A 349 -7.26 2.56 25.48
N TYR A 350 -7.70 1.77 24.49
CA TYR A 350 -7.12 1.77 23.15
C TYR A 350 -7.31 3.13 22.46
N ILE A 351 -6.23 3.68 21.93
CA ILE A 351 -6.23 4.93 21.17
C ILE A 351 -5.97 4.59 19.71
N PRO A 352 -6.96 4.80 18.80
CA PRO A 352 -6.77 4.57 17.37
C PRO A 352 -5.64 5.43 16.79
N LYS A 353 -4.83 4.84 15.93
CA LYS A 353 -3.70 5.51 15.27
C LYS A 353 -4.10 6.13 13.94
N TYR A 354 -4.80 5.37 13.09
CA TYR A 354 -5.13 5.77 11.73
C TYR A 354 -6.59 6.16 11.57
N TYR A 355 -7.50 5.30 12.00
CA TYR A 355 -8.93 5.45 11.76
C TYR A 355 -9.72 5.68 13.04
N LYS A 356 -10.32 6.87 13.15
CA LYS A 356 -11.16 7.27 14.29
C LYS A 356 -12.47 7.90 13.80
N LEU A 357 -13.47 7.97 14.67
CA LEU A 357 -14.68 8.75 14.36
C LEU A 357 -14.36 10.24 14.31
N ILE A 358 -15.02 10.97 13.40
CA ILE A 358 -14.99 12.44 13.41
C ILE A 358 -15.67 12.92 14.69
N GLU A 359 -14.99 13.81 15.41
CA GLU A 359 -15.50 14.47 16.63
C GLU A 359 -16.57 15.54 16.32
#